data_b734a5499a12070ffe797f8066e16b77
#
_entry.id   b734a5499a12070ffe797f8066e16b77
#
_cell.length_a   1.000
_cell.length_b   1.000
_cell.length_c   1.000
_cell.angle_alpha   90.00
_cell.angle_beta   90.00
_cell.angle_gamma   90.00
#
_symmetry.space_group_name_H-M   'P 1'
#
loop_
_entity.id
_entity.type
_entity.pdbx_description
1 polymer ?
#
loop_
_entity_poly.entity_id
_entity_poly.type
_entity_poly.pdbx_seq_one_letter_code
_entity_poly.pdbx_strand_id
1 'polypeptide(L)'
;VVVTAIHDQSAVQVVTDPKIPRQPVPASDAADYLQTIPGFSAVRSGGTNGDPVFRGQFGSRLPLLTNGMQMLGACPGRMDTPSSYIAPETFDVLTLIKGPQTVLWGPGASAGVVRFERERPDFAAGPVNFTASLLGASAGRNDQNADLAAGNDQFYARISANHSHGQDYKDGDGTSIPSGWNKWNADAALGWTPDADTLVELSAGAGDGWARSAARGMDGTQFRRDSLGLRLQKQNITPWLSKVEAQIYRNEADHLMDNFQRRPLPPGKMAMASNVKRVVTGGRIAATLQPTPALTADIGLDLQRNTHEGRSGMGMSYLNKPWVRDAKFANLGLFSELRWQAAPSTLWVGGLRLDRAQAWDYRNPASTHKRDESALPSGFVRWEQTLSSGATTYVGLGHVQRFPDYWELISGKAGNVF
;
A
#
# COMPACT_ATOMS: atom_id res chain seq x y z
N VAL A 1 -24.13 17.03 -5.40
CA VAL A 1 -23.02 16.39 -4.67
C VAL A 1 -23.61 15.17 -3.97
N VAL A 2 -23.25 13.97 -4.39
CA VAL A 2 -23.65 12.74 -3.71
C VAL A 2 -22.56 12.46 -2.67
N VAL A 3 -22.89 12.59 -1.38
CA VAL A 3 -22.03 12.15 -0.30
C VAL A 3 -22.49 10.75 0.09
N THR A 4 -21.73 9.74 -0.28
CA THR A 4 -21.97 8.35 0.14
C THR A 4 -21.29 8.08 1.47
N ALA A 5 -22.07 7.75 2.49
CA ALA A 5 -21.52 7.29 3.77
C ALA A 5 -20.92 5.89 3.62
N ILE A 6 -19.84 5.62 4.36
CA ILE A 6 -19.32 4.25 4.51
C ILE A 6 -20.32 3.47 5.38
N HIS A 7 -20.82 2.35 4.85
CA HIS A 7 -21.39 1.34 5.71
C HIS A 7 -20.25 0.53 6.35
N ASP A 8 -20.02 0.71 7.64
CA ASP A 8 -19.16 -0.18 8.41
C ASP A 8 -19.81 -1.57 8.40
N GLN A 9 -19.25 -2.50 7.65
CA GLN A 9 -19.73 -3.90 7.63
C GLN A 9 -19.41 -4.64 8.92
N SER A 10 -18.44 -4.14 9.68
CA SER A 10 -18.13 -4.57 11.04
C SER A 10 -17.45 -3.43 11.80
N ALA A 11 -17.48 -3.49 13.12
CA ALA A 11 -16.85 -2.49 13.97
C ALA A 11 -15.34 -2.31 13.71
N VAL A 12 -14.67 -3.35 13.22
CA VAL A 12 -13.22 -3.39 12.99
C VAL A 12 -12.83 -3.36 11.51
N GLN A 13 -13.79 -3.39 10.59
CA GLN A 13 -13.52 -3.44 9.16
C GLN A 13 -14.37 -2.45 8.38
N VAL A 14 -13.76 -1.78 7.43
CA VAL A 14 -14.43 -0.95 6.41
C VAL A 14 -14.14 -1.55 5.06
N VAL A 15 -15.17 -1.80 4.27
CA VAL A 15 -15.06 -2.21 2.87
C VAL A 15 -15.79 -1.19 2.02
N THR A 16 -15.18 -0.68 0.97
CA THR A 16 -15.77 0.35 0.11
C THR A 16 -15.22 0.25 -1.30
N ASP A 17 -16.03 0.66 -2.27
CA ASP A 17 -15.61 0.84 -3.66
C ASP A 17 -14.92 2.21 -3.80
N PRO A 18 -13.62 2.28 -4.12
CA PRO A 18 -12.91 3.54 -4.27
C PRO A 18 -13.23 4.29 -5.57
N LYS A 19 -13.95 3.71 -6.52
CA LYS A 19 -14.48 4.38 -7.71
C LYS A 19 -15.67 5.28 -7.39
N ILE A 20 -16.38 5.03 -6.29
CA ILE A 20 -17.51 5.84 -5.86
C ILE A 20 -17.00 7.13 -5.20
N PRO A 21 -17.33 8.32 -5.73
CA PRO A 21 -16.90 9.58 -5.12
C PRO A 21 -17.43 9.75 -3.70
N ARG A 22 -16.55 10.08 -2.76
CA ARG A 22 -16.86 10.28 -1.35
C ARG A 22 -16.64 11.71 -0.87
N GLN A 23 -16.07 12.52 -1.71
CA GLN A 23 -15.78 13.95 -1.48
C GLN A 23 -16.06 14.71 -2.77
N PRO A 24 -16.34 16.02 -2.69
CA PRO A 24 -16.66 16.85 -3.84
C PRO A 24 -15.57 16.86 -4.92
N VAL A 25 -14.30 16.74 -4.51
CA VAL A 25 -13.16 16.63 -5.40
C VAL A 25 -12.51 15.27 -5.16
N PRO A 26 -12.51 14.35 -6.13
CA PRO A 26 -11.90 13.04 -6.00
C PRO A 26 -10.44 13.09 -5.57
N ALA A 27 -10.01 12.04 -4.90
CA ALA A 27 -8.68 11.94 -4.33
C ALA A 27 -7.59 11.83 -5.40
N SER A 28 -6.48 12.55 -5.25
CA SER A 28 -5.33 12.43 -6.14
C SER A 28 -4.38 11.30 -5.77
N ASP A 29 -4.46 10.79 -4.56
CA ASP A 29 -3.66 9.70 -4.03
C ASP A 29 -4.41 8.93 -2.92
N ALA A 30 -3.86 7.79 -2.49
CA ALA A 30 -4.52 6.97 -1.49
C ALA A 30 -4.67 7.67 -0.13
N ALA A 31 -3.73 8.55 0.27
CA ALA A 31 -3.85 9.25 1.54
C ALA A 31 -5.03 10.23 1.52
N ASP A 32 -5.29 10.85 0.38
CA ASP A 32 -6.41 11.75 0.17
C ASP A 32 -7.75 11.01 0.31
N TYR A 33 -7.85 9.87 -0.35
CA TYR A 33 -9.03 9.02 -0.25
C TYR A 33 -9.27 8.52 1.19
N LEU A 34 -8.21 8.04 1.85
CA LEU A 34 -8.30 7.50 3.21
C LEU A 34 -8.82 8.52 4.22
N GLN A 35 -8.57 9.83 4.03
CA GLN A 35 -9.11 10.88 4.90
C GLN A 35 -10.64 10.96 4.89
N THR A 36 -11.31 10.36 3.91
CA THR A 36 -12.78 10.23 3.90
C THR A 36 -13.29 9.19 4.90
N ILE A 37 -12.39 8.37 5.46
CA ILE A 37 -12.71 7.33 6.44
C ILE A 37 -12.43 7.86 7.85
N PRO A 38 -13.38 7.80 8.80
CA PRO A 38 -13.18 8.29 10.16
C PRO A 38 -11.95 7.69 10.84
N GLY A 39 -11.13 8.56 11.45
CA GLY A 39 -9.88 8.21 12.12
C GLY A 39 -8.63 8.40 11.27
N PHE A 40 -8.77 8.74 10.00
CA PHE A 40 -7.64 9.12 9.16
C PHE A 40 -7.39 10.62 9.14
N SER A 41 -6.11 10.95 9.06
CA SER A 41 -5.53 12.23 8.66
C SER A 41 -4.35 11.96 7.73
N ALA A 42 -3.68 12.99 7.23
CA ALA A 42 -2.49 12.85 6.41
C ALA A 42 -1.42 13.88 6.75
N VAL A 43 -0.16 13.47 6.73
CA VAL A 43 0.98 14.38 6.71
C VAL A 43 1.27 14.74 5.25
N ARG A 44 1.20 16.03 4.93
CA ARG A 44 1.42 16.54 3.56
C ARG A 44 2.59 17.52 3.52
N SER A 45 3.34 17.47 2.45
CA SER A 45 4.45 18.41 2.18
C SER A 45 4.18 19.31 0.95
N GLY A 46 3.14 19.01 0.18
CA GLY A 46 2.73 19.67 -1.05
C GLY A 46 1.29 19.31 -1.42
N GLY A 47 0.92 19.44 -2.68
CA GLY A 47 -0.44 19.23 -3.18
C GLY A 47 -0.84 17.76 -3.34
N THR A 48 0.11 16.83 -3.31
CA THR A 48 -0.09 15.38 -3.43
C THR A 48 0.90 14.61 -2.56
N ASN A 49 0.90 13.28 -2.64
CA ASN A 49 1.83 12.37 -1.94
C ASN A 49 1.74 12.49 -0.40
N GLY A 50 0.52 12.56 0.12
CA GLY A 50 0.28 12.52 1.54
C GLY A 50 0.70 11.20 2.18
N ASP A 51 1.21 11.24 3.42
CA ASP A 51 1.44 10.06 4.24
C ASP A 51 0.21 9.81 5.13
N PRO A 52 -0.53 8.72 4.94
CA PRO A 52 -1.74 8.48 5.70
C PRO A 52 -1.42 8.19 7.17
N VAL A 53 -2.18 8.80 8.05
CA VAL A 53 -2.10 8.63 9.50
C VAL A 53 -3.43 8.08 9.99
N PHE A 54 -3.43 6.94 10.63
CA PHE A 54 -4.62 6.35 11.21
C PHE A 54 -4.52 6.35 12.74
N ARG A 55 -5.42 7.05 13.43
CA ARG A 55 -5.45 7.17 14.90
C ARG A 55 -4.08 7.56 15.48
N GLY A 56 -3.40 8.52 14.84
CA GLY A 56 -2.08 9.01 15.23
C GLY A 56 -0.89 8.12 14.84
N GLN A 57 -1.12 6.99 14.18
CA GLN A 57 -0.06 6.07 13.74
C GLN A 57 0.10 6.11 12.21
N PHE A 58 1.35 6.09 11.74
CA PHE A 58 1.68 6.19 10.31
C PHE A 58 2.91 5.33 9.95
N GLY A 59 3.26 5.33 8.67
CA GLY A 59 4.42 4.62 8.18
C GLY A 59 4.20 3.11 8.16
N SER A 60 5.20 2.34 8.53
CA SER A 60 5.15 0.88 8.55
C SER A 60 4.21 0.29 9.61
N ARG A 61 3.59 1.14 10.45
CA ARG A 61 2.50 0.74 11.37
C ARG A 61 1.16 0.53 10.65
N LEU A 62 1.05 1.10 9.43
CA LEU A 62 -0.12 1.03 8.56
C LEU A 62 0.30 0.52 7.18
N PRO A 63 0.48 -0.79 6.99
CA PRO A 63 0.76 -1.36 5.67
C PRO A 63 -0.32 -1.00 4.66
N LEU A 64 0.11 -0.53 3.47
CA LEU A 64 -0.73 -0.33 2.30
C LEU A 64 -0.36 -1.42 1.29
N LEU A 65 -1.35 -2.20 0.88
CA LEU A 65 -1.20 -3.31 -0.07
C LEU A 65 -2.02 -3.01 -1.34
N THR A 66 -1.47 -3.35 -2.48
CA THR A 66 -2.16 -3.35 -3.78
C THR A 66 -2.21 -4.76 -4.32
N ASN A 67 -3.40 -5.33 -4.50
CA ASN A 67 -3.59 -6.74 -4.91
C ASN A 67 -2.76 -7.73 -4.05
N GLY A 68 -2.69 -7.49 -2.72
CA GLY A 68 -1.89 -8.30 -1.80
C GLY A 68 -0.38 -8.03 -1.82
N MET A 69 0.13 -7.22 -2.74
CA MET A 69 1.54 -6.87 -2.86
C MET A 69 1.88 -5.63 -2.03
N GLN A 70 3.02 -5.64 -1.36
CA GLN A 70 3.50 -4.49 -0.61
C GLN A 70 4.48 -3.65 -1.44
N MET A 71 4.19 -2.36 -1.56
CA MET A 71 5.13 -1.35 -2.04
C MET A 71 5.65 -0.55 -0.85
N LEU A 72 6.95 -0.27 -0.84
CA LEU A 72 7.58 0.57 0.16
C LEU A 72 8.23 1.76 -0.55
N GLY A 73 8.01 2.96 -0.03
CA GLY A 73 8.71 4.15 -0.52
C GLY A 73 10.20 4.08 -0.25
N ALA A 74 10.99 4.74 -1.08
CA ALA A 74 12.45 4.75 -1.01
C ALA A 74 13.01 5.93 -0.20
N CYS A 75 12.29 7.07 -0.13
CA CYS A 75 12.80 8.27 0.54
C CYS A 75 12.89 8.09 2.07
N PRO A 76 14.08 8.30 2.66
CA PRO A 76 14.24 8.31 4.12
C PRO A 76 13.34 9.33 4.81
N GLY A 77 13.08 10.45 4.15
CA GLY A 77 12.19 11.52 4.62
C GLY A 77 10.71 11.31 4.26
N ARG A 78 10.35 10.17 3.69
CA ARG A 78 8.95 9.80 3.33
C ARG A 78 8.27 10.80 2.37
N MET A 79 8.99 11.25 1.34
CA MET A 79 8.39 12.08 0.27
C MET A 79 7.63 11.23 -0.77
N ASP A 80 7.95 9.94 -0.85
CA ASP A 80 7.35 8.93 -1.71
C ASP A 80 6.73 7.80 -0.90
N THR A 81 5.80 8.14 -0.01
CA THR A 81 5.05 7.12 0.75
C THR A 81 4.33 6.14 -0.18
N PRO A 82 3.99 4.91 0.23
CA PRO A 82 3.26 3.95 -0.61
C PRO A 82 1.99 4.53 -1.25
N SER A 83 1.28 5.43 -0.54
CA SER A 83 0.10 6.15 -1.03
C SER A 83 0.36 6.99 -2.27
N SER A 84 1.60 7.44 -2.49
CA SER A 84 1.99 8.26 -3.66
C SER A 84 1.84 7.52 -4.98
N TYR A 85 1.92 6.20 -4.93
CA TYR A 85 1.89 5.28 -6.08
C TYR A 85 0.50 4.66 -6.32
N ILE A 86 -0.51 5.03 -5.53
CA ILE A 86 -1.85 4.47 -5.58
C ILE A 86 -2.84 5.54 -6.05
N ALA A 87 -3.48 5.30 -7.19
CA ALA A 87 -4.65 6.04 -7.64
C ALA A 87 -5.90 5.24 -7.23
N PRO A 88 -6.68 5.69 -6.23
CA PRO A 88 -7.76 4.88 -5.65
C PRO A 88 -8.79 4.42 -6.68
N GLU A 89 -9.20 5.27 -7.60
CA GLU A 89 -10.22 4.98 -8.62
C GLU A 89 -9.83 3.87 -9.63
N THR A 90 -8.56 3.42 -9.62
CA THR A 90 -8.12 2.29 -10.44
C THR A 90 -8.30 0.93 -9.77
N PHE A 91 -8.87 0.88 -8.57
CA PHE A 91 -9.16 -0.33 -7.80
C PHE A 91 -10.66 -0.51 -7.60
N ASP A 92 -11.10 -1.76 -7.42
CA ASP A 92 -12.52 -2.10 -7.26
C ASP A 92 -12.93 -2.11 -5.78
N VAL A 93 -12.01 -2.54 -4.91
CA VAL A 93 -12.29 -2.67 -3.47
C VAL A 93 -11.15 -2.07 -2.64
N LEU A 94 -11.52 -1.27 -1.66
CA LEU A 94 -10.67 -0.88 -0.55
C LEU A 94 -11.17 -1.56 0.72
N THR A 95 -10.27 -2.29 1.38
CA THR A 95 -10.52 -2.88 2.70
C THR A 95 -9.59 -2.24 3.72
N LEU A 96 -10.15 -1.65 4.78
CA LEU A 96 -9.44 -1.26 5.98
C LEU A 96 -9.77 -2.23 7.11
N ILE A 97 -8.77 -2.84 7.72
CA ILE A 97 -8.90 -3.57 8.98
C ILE A 97 -8.28 -2.71 10.08
N LYS A 98 -9.09 -2.28 11.06
CA LYS A 98 -8.73 -1.31 12.10
C LYS A 98 -7.99 -1.99 13.25
N GLY A 99 -6.80 -1.52 13.59
CA GLY A 99 -6.00 -2.01 14.73
C GLY A 99 -5.44 -3.43 14.53
N PRO A 100 -4.89 -4.04 15.60
CA PRO A 100 -4.32 -5.38 15.55
C PRO A 100 -5.41 -6.46 15.62
N GLN A 101 -6.34 -6.46 14.66
CA GLN A 101 -7.50 -7.35 14.61
C GLN A 101 -7.44 -8.32 13.43
N THR A 102 -6.25 -8.50 12.87
CA THR A 102 -5.89 -9.56 11.92
C THR A 102 -4.40 -9.85 12.00
N VAL A 103 -4.02 -11.08 11.73
CA VAL A 103 -2.62 -11.54 11.60
C VAL A 103 -2.29 -11.97 10.17
N LEU A 104 -3.27 -11.93 9.27
CA LEU A 104 -3.15 -12.43 7.90
C LEU A 104 -2.24 -11.55 7.04
N TRP A 105 -2.10 -10.28 7.37
CA TRP A 105 -1.37 -9.27 6.58
C TRP A 105 -0.27 -8.64 7.45
N GLY A 106 0.92 -9.17 7.35
CA GLY A 106 2.05 -8.71 8.14
C GLY A 106 3.26 -8.34 7.30
N PRO A 107 4.34 -8.01 7.98
CA PRO A 107 4.47 -7.82 9.43
C PRO A 107 3.99 -6.45 9.91
N GLY A 108 3.59 -6.35 11.20
CA GLY A 108 3.58 -5.07 11.90
C GLY A 108 2.39 -4.15 11.73
N ALA A 109 1.23 -4.68 11.40
CA ALA A 109 -0.02 -3.94 11.25
C ALA A 109 -0.62 -3.41 12.58
N SER A 110 0.13 -2.59 13.34
CA SER A 110 -0.31 -2.13 14.66
C SER A 110 -1.43 -1.08 14.60
N ALA A 111 -1.42 -0.23 13.57
CA ALA A 111 -2.50 0.73 13.33
C ALA A 111 -3.68 0.07 12.62
N GLY A 112 -3.40 -0.86 11.75
CA GLY A 112 -4.36 -1.52 10.88
C GLY A 112 -3.72 -1.90 9.55
N VAL A 113 -4.51 -2.42 8.63
CA VAL A 113 -4.09 -2.78 7.26
C VAL A 113 -5.04 -2.14 6.26
N VAL A 114 -4.48 -1.50 5.23
CA VAL A 114 -5.23 -0.98 4.09
C VAL A 114 -4.91 -1.82 2.87
N ARG A 115 -5.93 -2.31 2.17
CA ARG A 115 -5.80 -3.11 0.97
C ARG A 115 -6.61 -2.47 -0.15
N PHE A 116 -5.97 -2.21 -1.27
CA PHE A 116 -6.58 -1.82 -2.53
C PHE A 116 -6.52 -3.02 -3.47
N GLU A 117 -7.66 -3.48 -3.97
CA GLU A 117 -7.74 -4.71 -4.73
C GLU A 117 -8.51 -4.53 -6.03
N ARG A 118 -8.04 -5.17 -7.08
CA ARG A 118 -8.78 -5.38 -8.31
C ARG A 118 -9.37 -6.78 -8.28
N GLU A 119 -10.67 -6.84 -8.48
CA GLU A 119 -11.41 -8.09 -8.55
C GLU A 119 -11.29 -8.72 -9.94
N ARG A 120 -11.58 -10.02 -10.05
CA ARG A 120 -11.75 -10.67 -11.33
C ARG A 120 -12.87 -9.97 -12.08
N PRO A 121 -12.68 -9.54 -13.34
CA PRO A 121 -13.75 -8.95 -14.13
C PRO A 121 -14.90 -9.93 -14.33
N ASP A 122 -16.12 -9.44 -14.24
CA ASP A 122 -17.33 -10.18 -14.59
C ASP A 122 -17.74 -9.84 -16.03
N PHE A 123 -17.89 -10.86 -16.89
CA PHE A 123 -18.27 -10.72 -18.30
C PHE A 123 -19.71 -11.15 -18.60
N ALA A 124 -20.56 -11.34 -17.57
CA ALA A 124 -21.96 -11.70 -17.76
C ALA A 124 -22.75 -10.69 -18.59
N ALA A 125 -22.40 -9.41 -18.51
CA ALA A 125 -23.04 -8.33 -19.27
C ALA A 125 -22.42 -8.11 -20.67
N GLY A 126 -21.29 -8.74 -20.98
CA GLY A 126 -20.59 -8.60 -22.27
C GLY A 126 -19.07 -8.76 -22.14
N PRO A 127 -18.37 -8.89 -23.27
CA PRO A 127 -16.94 -9.21 -23.28
C PRO A 127 -16.02 -8.04 -22.93
N VAL A 128 -16.57 -6.85 -22.66
CA VAL A 128 -15.80 -5.63 -22.36
C VAL A 128 -16.44 -4.88 -21.22
N ASN A 129 -15.63 -4.57 -20.21
CA ASN A 129 -15.97 -3.67 -19.10
C ASN A 129 -15.07 -2.44 -19.21
N PHE A 130 -15.68 -1.26 -19.22
CA PHE A 130 -14.96 0.00 -19.31
C PHE A 130 -15.50 1.02 -18.30
N THR A 131 -14.59 1.61 -17.55
CA THR A 131 -14.88 2.72 -16.64
C THR A 131 -13.87 3.83 -16.87
N ALA A 132 -14.32 5.07 -16.90
CA ALA A 132 -13.43 6.23 -17.00
C ALA A 132 -13.96 7.37 -16.14
N SER A 133 -13.05 8.19 -15.62
CA SER A 133 -13.37 9.45 -14.95
C SER A 133 -12.48 10.58 -15.42
N LEU A 134 -13.05 11.77 -15.49
CA LEU A 134 -12.34 13.03 -15.81
C LEU A 134 -12.66 14.05 -14.73
N LEU A 135 -11.65 14.72 -14.21
CA LEU A 135 -11.77 15.77 -13.22
C LEU A 135 -11.10 17.04 -13.70
N GLY A 136 -11.78 18.17 -13.56
CA GLY A 136 -11.21 19.50 -13.60
C GLY A 136 -11.51 20.22 -12.28
N ALA A 137 -10.50 20.84 -11.66
CA ALA A 137 -10.66 21.57 -10.39
C ALA A 137 -9.76 22.80 -10.33
N SER A 138 -9.86 23.55 -9.23
CA SER A 138 -9.03 24.72 -8.96
C SER A 138 -7.53 24.41 -8.99
N ALA A 139 -6.70 25.44 -9.07
CA ALA A 139 -5.25 25.32 -9.23
C ALA A 139 -4.83 24.47 -10.45
N GLY A 140 -5.60 24.57 -11.55
CA GLY A 140 -5.33 23.85 -12.79
C GLY A 140 -5.29 22.33 -12.64
N ARG A 141 -5.95 21.78 -11.61
CA ARG A 141 -6.01 20.33 -11.43
C ARG A 141 -6.79 19.67 -12.54
N ASN A 142 -6.20 18.61 -13.09
CA ASN A 142 -6.77 17.81 -14.15
C ASN A 142 -6.37 16.34 -13.90
N ASP A 143 -7.37 15.49 -13.68
CA ASP A 143 -7.15 14.05 -13.48
C ASP A 143 -7.92 13.25 -14.53
N GLN A 144 -7.31 12.19 -15.00
CA GLN A 144 -7.90 11.23 -15.93
C GLN A 144 -7.67 9.82 -15.39
N ASN A 145 -8.73 9.01 -15.34
CA ASN A 145 -8.64 7.59 -15.00
C ASN A 145 -9.37 6.79 -16.07
N ALA A 146 -8.82 5.63 -16.41
CA ALA A 146 -9.43 4.65 -17.27
C ALA A 146 -9.12 3.25 -16.78
N ASP A 147 -10.12 2.38 -16.80
CA ASP A 147 -10.01 0.97 -16.46
C ASP A 147 -10.79 0.17 -17.52
N LEU A 148 -10.10 -0.67 -18.25
CA LEU A 148 -10.61 -1.49 -19.34
C LEU A 148 -10.28 -2.95 -19.06
N ALA A 149 -11.30 -3.80 -18.99
CA ALA A 149 -11.14 -5.24 -19.01
C ALA A 149 -11.86 -5.83 -20.23
N ALA A 150 -11.21 -6.74 -20.92
CA ALA A 150 -11.78 -7.47 -22.05
C ALA A 150 -11.47 -8.95 -21.93
N GLY A 151 -12.45 -9.81 -22.26
CA GLY A 151 -12.25 -11.25 -22.14
C GLY A 151 -13.55 -12.05 -22.15
N ASN A 152 -13.46 -13.21 -21.53
CA ASN A 152 -14.55 -14.16 -21.30
C ASN A 152 -14.34 -14.91 -19.99
N ASP A 153 -15.14 -15.94 -19.74
CA ASP A 153 -15.07 -16.71 -18.50
C ASP A 153 -13.73 -17.46 -18.28
N GLN A 154 -12.94 -17.67 -19.34
CA GLN A 154 -11.68 -18.40 -19.27
C GLN A 154 -10.43 -17.53 -19.31
N PHE A 155 -10.47 -16.40 -20.01
CA PHE A 155 -9.33 -15.50 -20.17
C PHE A 155 -9.77 -14.06 -20.14
N TYR A 156 -8.95 -13.22 -19.53
CA TYR A 156 -9.12 -11.77 -19.61
C TYR A 156 -7.79 -11.03 -19.69
N ALA A 157 -7.86 -9.86 -20.28
CA ALA A 157 -6.85 -8.83 -20.14
C ALA A 157 -7.50 -7.60 -19.50
N ARG A 158 -6.78 -6.94 -18.59
CA ARG A 158 -7.20 -5.68 -17.95
C ARG A 158 -6.06 -4.68 -18.04
N ILE A 159 -6.40 -3.42 -18.34
CA ILE A 159 -5.49 -2.27 -18.30
C ILE A 159 -6.17 -1.19 -17.48
N SER A 160 -5.48 -0.71 -16.45
CA SER A 160 -5.91 0.43 -15.64
C SER A 160 -4.85 1.51 -15.73
N ALA A 161 -5.22 2.74 -16.04
CA ALA A 161 -4.29 3.85 -16.16
C ALA A 161 -4.87 5.12 -15.53
N ASN A 162 -4.01 5.94 -14.96
CA ASN A 162 -4.37 7.27 -14.49
C ASN A 162 -3.29 8.29 -14.82
N HIS A 163 -3.70 9.53 -14.99
CA HIS A 163 -2.84 10.70 -15.01
C HIS A 163 -3.45 11.77 -14.10
N SER A 164 -2.62 12.43 -13.29
CA SER A 164 -3.03 13.50 -12.39
C SER A 164 -2.04 14.65 -12.47
N HIS A 165 -2.55 15.84 -12.67
CA HIS A 165 -1.79 17.07 -12.74
C HIS A 165 -2.43 18.15 -11.85
N GLY A 166 -1.61 19.00 -11.24
CA GLY A 166 -2.03 20.21 -10.54
C GLY A 166 -0.92 21.26 -10.56
N GLN A 167 -1.31 22.51 -10.58
CA GLN A 167 -0.40 23.66 -10.47
C GLN A 167 -0.21 24.05 -9.00
N ASP A 168 0.71 24.96 -8.75
CA ASP A 168 0.86 25.58 -7.44
C ASP A 168 -0.43 26.33 -7.09
N TYR A 169 -0.97 26.09 -5.89
CA TYR A 169 -2.09 26.87 -5.39
C TYR A 169 -1.61 28.22 -4.80
N LYS A 170 -2.53 29.14 -4.62
CA LYS A 170 -2.27 30.41 -3.93
C LYS A 170 -2.88 30.36 -2.54
N ASP A 171 -2.17 30.90 -1.54
CA ASP A 171 -2.69 31.10 -0.19
C ASP A 171 -3.68 32.27 -0.14
N GLY A 172 -4.16 32.60 1.06
CA GLY A 172 -5.12 33.68 1.29
C GLY A 172 -4.60 35.08 0.94
N ASP A 173 -3.29 35.25 0.90
CA ASP A 173 -2.62 36.51 0.54
C ASP A 173 -2.23 36.56 -0.95
N GLY A 174 -2.58 35.54 -1.71
CA GLY A 174 -2.27 35.42 -3.14
C GLY A 174 -0.86 34.91 -3.44
N THR A 175 -0.09 34.51 -2.43
CA THR A 175 1.26 33.96 -2.61
C THR A 175 1.20 32.58 -3.18
N SER A 176 2.00 32.28 -4.22
CA SER A 176 2.08 30.96 -4.83
C SER A 176 2.84 30.01 -3.91
N ILE A 177 2.20 28.91 -3.53
CA ILE A 177 2.75 27.88 -2.65
C ILE A 177 3.24 26.70 -3.51
N PRO A 178 4.52 26.29 -3.41
CA PRO A 178 5.06 25.14 -4.16
C PRO A 178 4.31 23.86 -3.84
N SER A 179 3.36 23.47 -4.68
CA SER A 179 2.42 22.38 -4.44
C SER A 179 2.03 21.62 -5.70
N GLY A 180 2.50 22.08 -6.86
CA GLY A 180 2.19 21.48 -8.15
C GLY A 180 2.73 20.06 -8.28
N TRP A 181 2.08 19.25 -9.10
CA TRP A 181 2.49 17.87 -9.42
C TRP A 181 2.10 17.48 -10.83
N ASN A 182 2.73 16.44 -11.31
CA ASN A 182 2.32 15.68 -12.49
C ASN A 182 2.74 14.24 -12.28
N LYS A 183 1.80 13.30 -12.36
CA LYS A 183 2.08 11.86 -12.16
C LYS A 183 1.15 11.00 -12.97
N TRP A 184 1.62 9.81 -13.32
CA TRP A 184 0.83 8.80 -14.00
C TRP A 184 1.16 7.40 -13.46
N ASN A 185 0.21 6.49 -13.56
CA ASN A 185 0.41 5.06 -13.38
C ASN A 185 -0.35 4.31 -14.46
N ALA A 186 0.19 3.16 -14.87
CA ALA A 186 -0.46 2.20 -15.71
C ALA A 186 -0.19 0.80 -15.18
N ASP A 187 -1.24 -0.02 -15.08
CA ASP A 187 -1.16 -1.40 -14.64
C ASP A 187 -1.87 -2.29 -15.66
N ALA A 188 -1.31 -3.45 -15.95
CA ALA A 188 -1.90 -4.45 -16.82
C ALA A 188 -1.99 -5.80 -16.09
N ALA A 189 -3.00 -6.58 -16.37
CA ALA A 189 -3.17 -7.94 -15.88
C ALA A 189 -3.65 -8.87 -17.00
N LEU A 190 -3.16 -10.10 -16.99
CA LEU A 190 -3.63 -11.21 -17.81
C LEU A 190 -4.10 -12.32 -16.88
N GLY A 191 -5.36 -12.67 -16.96
CA GLY A 191 -5.98 -13.70 -16.15
C GLY A 191 -6.36 -14.93 -16.96
N TRP A 192 -6.09 -16.09 -16.41
CA TRP A 192 -6.57 -17.40 -16.87
C TRP A 192 -7.45 -18.03 -15.81
N THR A 193 -8.69 -18.30 -16.17
CA THR A 193 -9.75 -18.79 -15.29
C THR A 193 -10.41 -20.01 -15.93
N PRO A 194 -9.69 -21.17 -15.98
CA PRO A 194 -10.17 -22.38 -16.69
C PRO A 194 -11.52 -22.91 -16.17
N ASP A 195 -11.84 -22.54 -14.94
CA ASP A 195 -13.13 -22.81 -14.30
C ASP A 195 -13.47 -21.66 -13.31
N ALA A 196 -14.66 -21.69 -12.73
CA ALA A 196 -15.14 -20.65 -11.80
C ALA A 196 -14.27 -20.52 -10.53
N ASP A 197 -13.56 -21.58 -10.15
CA ASP A 197 -12.81 -21.69 -8.89
C ASP A 197 -11.31 -21.45 -9.04
N THR A 198 -10.81 -21.37 -10.27
CA THR A 198 -9.37 -21.26 -10.55
C THR A 198 -9.02 -19.89 -11.13
N LEU A 199 -8.00 -19.26 -10.57
CA LEU A 199 -7.40 -18.03 -11.10
C LEU A 199 -5.89 -18.19 -11.18
N VAL A 200 -5.33 -17.87 -12.34
CA VAL A 200 -3.91 -17.60 -12.56
C VAL A 200 -3.82 -16.20 -13.15
N GLU A 201 -3.20 -15.27 -12.45
CA GLU A 201 -3.11 -13.87 -12.89
C GLU A 201 -1.65 -13.40 -12.89
N LEU A 202 -1.20 -12.93 -14.03
CA LEU A 202 0.06 -12.21 -14.20
C LEU A 202 -0.25 -10.72 -14.28
N SER A 203 0.40 -9.92 -13.45
CA SER A 203 0.24 -8.47 -13.43
C SER A 203 1.57 -7.74 -13.56
N ALA A 204 1.56 -6.61 -14.26
CA ALA A 204 2.68 -5.71 -14.38
C ALA A 204 2.19 -4.27 -14.26
N GLY A 205 3.02 -3.40 -13.70
CA GLY A 205 2.67 -2.00 -13.54
C GLY A 205 3.88 -1.09 -13.58
N ALA A 206 3.68 0.12 -14.08
CA ALA A 206 4.66 1.18 -14.13
C ALA A 206 4.03 2.53 -13.79
N GLY A 207 4.83 3.47 -13.34
CA GLY A 207 4.40 4.84 -13.09
C GLY A 207 5.58 5.76 -12.88
N ASP A 208 5.34 7.05 -13.04
CA ASP A 208 6.32 8.10 -12.75
C ASP A 208 5.62 9.43 -12.47
N GLY A 209 6.39 10.39 -11.99
CA GLY A 209 5.89 11.73 -11.75
C GLY A 209 6.87 12.62 -11.02
N TRP A 210 6.43 13.84 -10.75
CA TRP A 210 7.12 14.80 -9.90
C TRP A 210 6.09 15.54 -9.02
N ALA A 211 6.57 16.05 -7.88
CA ALA A 211 5.77 16.87 -6.98
C ALA A 211 6.62 17.91 -6.29
N ARG A 212 6.12 19.15 -6.22
CA ARG A 212 6.71 20.23 -5.44
C ARG A 212 6.30 20.13 -3.98
N SER A 213 7.22 20.46 -3.10
CA SER A 213 7.05 20.28 -1.65
C SER A 213 7.32 21.57 -0.90
N ALA A 214 6.28 22.35 -0.58
CA ALA A 214 6.40 23.62 0.13
C ALA A 214 7.09 23.49 1.50
N ALA A 215 6.80 22.40 2.22
CA ALA A 215 7.32 22.15 3.56
C ALA A 215 8.74 21.55 3.57
N ARG A 216 9.38 21.42 2.39
CA ARG A 216 10.68 20.75 2.26
C ARG A 216 11.70 21.61 1.52
N GLY A 217 13.00 21.37 1.77
CA GLY A 217 14.10 22.03 1.06
C GLY A 217 14.36 21.46 -0.33
N MET A 218 13.74 20.34 -0.69
CA MET A 218 13.85 19.67 -1.99
C MET A 218 12.47 19.29 -2.51
N ASP A 219 12.34 19.17 -3.84
CA ASP A 219 11.18 18.62 -4.52
C ASP A 219 11.44 17.17 -4.91
N GLY A 220 10.39 16.36 -5.03
CA GLY A 220 10.46 15.06 -5.67
C GLY A 220 10.38 15.26 -7.18
N THR A 221 11.48 15.02 -7.90
CA THR A 221 11.55 15.23 -9.34
C THR A 221 11.36 13.96 -10.15
N GLN A 222 11.37 12.80 -9.48
CA GLN A 222 10.98 11.50 -10.00
C GLN A 222 10.34 10.64 -8.91
N PHE A 223 9.25 9.96 -9.24
CA PHE A 223 8.54 8.97 -8.42
C PHE A 223 8.28 7.72 -9.27
N ARG A 224 9.34 7.10 -9.77
CA ARG A 224 9.20 5.93 -10.64
C ARG A 224 8.83 4.70 -9.85
N ARG A 225 7.85 3.96 -10.37
CA ARG A 225 7.39 2.68 -9.87
C ARG A 225 7.46 1.64 -10.99
N ASP A 226 7.97 0.45 -10.67
CA ASP A 226 7.86 -0.74 -11.50
C ASP A 226 7.35 -1.90 -10.63
N SER A 227 6.37 -2.66 -11.12
CA SER A 227 5.72 -3.75 -10.39
C SER A 227 5.53 -4.97 -11.27
N LEU A 228 5.72 -6.15 -10.71
CA LEU A 228 5.43 -7.44 -11.35
C LEU A 228 4.87 -8.40 -10.31
N GLY A 229 3.80 -9.11 -10.63
CA GLY A 229 3.16 -10.07 -9.74
C GLY A 229 2.60 -11.29 -10.47
N LEU A 230 2.66 -12.44 -9.83
CA LEU A 230 1.95 -13.66 -10.22
C LEU A 230 1.12 -14.13 -9.03
N ARG A 231 -0.18 -14.33 -9.27
CA ARG A 231 -1.14 -14.82 -8.29
C ARG A 231 -1.80 -16.09 -8.79
N LEU A 232 -1.92 -17.07 -7.91
CA LEU A 232 -2.60 -18.33 -8.14
C LEU A 232 -3.67 -18.49 -7.06
N GLN A 233 -4.87 -18.91 -7.40
CA GLN A 233 -5.95 -19.19 -6.47
C GLN A 233 -6.77 -20.37 -6.96
N LYS A 234 -7.10 -21.29 -6.04
CA LYS A 234 -8.07 -22.36 -6.25
C LYS A 234 -9.04 -22.36 -5.09
N GLN A 235 -10.34 -22.37 -5.40
CA GLN A 235 -11.43 -22.45 -4.42
C GLN A 235 -12.15 -23.80 -4.53
N ASN A 236 -13.03 -24.11 -3.57
CA ASN A 236 -13.91 -25.28 -3.54
C ASN A 236 -13.17 -26.59 -3.80
N ILE A 237 -11.97 -26.77 -3.20
CA ILE A 237 -11.07 -27.90 -3.47
C ILE A 237 -11.62 -29.18 -2.85
N THR A 238 -12.03 -29.12 -1.57
CA THR A 238 -12.73 -30.19 -0.85
C THR A 238 -13.73 -29.57 0.13
N PRO A 239 -14.64 -30.35 0.73
CA PRO A 239 -15.57 -29.80 1.73
C PRO A 239 -14.90 -29.12 2.93
N TRP A 240 -13.67 -29.47 3.26
CA TRP A 240 -12.90 -28.91 4.39
C TRP A 240 -11.76 -27.99 3.97
N LEU A 241 -11.33 -28.01 2.71
CA LEU A 241 -10.31 -27.11 2.15
C LEU A 241 -11.00 -26.20 1.12
N SER A 242 -11.44 -25.04 1.57
CA SER A 242 -12.24 -24.14 0.74
C SER A 242 -11.41 -23.30 -0.23
N LYS A 243 -10.16 -22.96 0.12
CA LYS A 243 -9.31 -22.14 -0.76
C LYS A 243 -7.82 -22.41 -0.52
N VAL A 244 -7.04 -22.35 -1.58
CA VAL A 244 -5.57 -22.18 -1.56
C VAL A 244 -5.22 -20.98 -2.44
N GLU A 245 -4.33 -20.13 -1.95
CA GLU A 245 -3.78 -19.02 -2.71
C GLU A 245 -2.25 -18.98 -2.59
N ALA A 246 -1.58 -18.62 -3.68
CA ALA A 246 -0.16 -18.35 -3.71
C ALA A 246 0.11 -17.11 -4.52
N GLN A 247 1.09 -16.31 -4.07
CA GLN A 247 1.49 -15.09 -4.74
C GLN A 247 3.00 -14.89 -4.63
N ILE A 248 3.61 -14.40 -5.72
CA ILE A 248 4.96 -13.85 -5.71
C ILE A 248 4.94 -12.49 -6.40
N TYR A 249 5.79 -11.58 -5.96
CA TYR A 249 5.85 -10.25 -6.53
C TYR A 249 7.21 -9.58 -6.39
N ARG A 250 7.46 -8.58 -7.26
CA ARG A 250 8.55 -7.64 -7.16
C ARG A 250 8.03 -6.23 -7.42
N ASN A 251 8.31 -5.32 -6.50
CA ASN A 251 8.04 -3.90 -6.62
C ASN A 251 9.33 -3.10 -6.48
N GLU A 252 9.48 -2.08 -7.30
CA GLU A 252 10.60 -1.14 -7.25
C GLU A 252 10.08 0.28 -7.19
N ALA A 253 10.59 1.07 -6.23
CA ALA A 253 10.40 2.52 -6.15
C ALA A 253 11.76 3.18 -6.35
N ASP A 254 11.87 4.08 -7.33
CA ASP A 254 13.05 4.91 -7.61
C ASP A 254 12.64 6.38 -7.48
N HIS A 255 13.15 7.02 -6.44
CA HIS A 255 12.80 8.38 -6.08
C HIS A 255 14.01 9.30 -6.21
N LEU A 256 13.85 10.34 -7.01
CA LEU A 256 14.81 11.45 -7.12
C LEU A 256 14.26 12.68 -6.43
N MET A 257 15.08 13.29 -5.58
CA MET A 257 14.79 14.57 -4.96
C MET A 257 15.94 15.54 -5.19
N ASP A 258 15.60 16.80 -5.49
CA ASP A 258 16.57 17.86 -5.66
C ASP A 258 16.02 19.23 -5.28
N ASN A 259 16.92 20.24 -5.22
CA ASN A 259 16.56 21.61 -4.84
C ASN A 259 16.70 22.62 -5.98
N PHE A 260 16.76 22.17 -7.24
CA PHE A 260 17.08 23.07 -8.38
C PHE A 260 16.27 22.82 -9.66
N GLN A 261 15.71 21.63 -9.89
CA GLN A 261 14.99 21.35 -11.14
C GLN A 261 13.55 21.90 -11.15
N ARG A 262 12.88 21.88 -10.01
CA ARG A 262 11.45 22.28 -9.89
C ARG A 262 11.25 23.57 -9.11
N ARG A 263 12.32 24.16 -8.61
CA ARG A 263 12.34 25.46 -7.91
C ARG A 263 13.58 26.26 -8.22
N PRO A 264 13.53 27.60 -8.13
CA PRO A 264 14.75 28.40 -8.18
C PRO A 264 15.70 28.00 -7.04
N LEU A 265 16.98 27.85 -7.35
CA LEU A 265 17.99 27.62 -6.32
C LEU A 265 18.15 28.87 -5.46
N PRO A 266 17.99 28.81 -4.13
CA PRO A 266 18.17 29.97 -3.28
C PRO A 266 19.61 30.50 -3.37
N PRO A 267 19.80 31.83 -3.30
CA PRO A 267 21.13 32.44 -3.32
C PRO A 267 22.08 31.83 -2.29
N GLY A 268 23.30 31.51 -2.70
CA GLY A 268 24.32 30.91 -1.84
C GLY A 268 24.12 29.43 -1.49
N LYS A 269 23.09 28.77 -2.02
CA LYS A 269 22.90 27.31 -1.87
C LYS A 269 23.50 26.56 -3.05
N MET A 270 24.05 25.38 -2.76
CA MET A 270 24.51 24.46 -3.81
C MET A 270 23.34 23.65 -4.37
N ALA A 271 23.38 23.40 -5.66
CA ALA A 271 22.47 22.46 -6.31
C ALA A 271 22.80 21.04 -5.82
N MET A 272 21.85 20.39 -5.17
CA MET A 272 22.02 19.05 -4.58
C MET A 272 20.91 18.12 -5.09
N ALA A 273 21.31 16.90 -5.41
CA ALA A 273 20.36 15.82 -5.76
C ALA A 273 20.65 14.57 -4.95
N SER A 274 19.58 13.87 -4.57
CA SER A 274 19.63 12.56 -3.91
C SER A 274 18.64 11.64 -4.63
N ASN A 275 19.17 10.54 -5.14
CA ASN A 275 18.41 9.51 -5.83
C ASN A 275 18.48 8.23 -4.99
N VAL A 276 17.33 7.72 -4.58
CA VAL A 276 17.19 6.56 -3.71
C VAL A 276 16.26 5.55 -4.37
N LYS A 277 16.55 4.27 -4.15
CA LYS A 277 15.78 3.18 -4.71
C LYS A 277 15.50 2.12 -3.66
N ARG A 278 14.29 1.59 -3.66
CA ARG A 278 13.90 0.46 -2.81
C ARG A 278 13.25 -0.62 -3.65
N VAL A 279 13.82 -1.83 -3.56
CA VAL A 279 13.28 -3.02 -4.25
C VAL A 279 12.70 -3.95 -3.20
N VAL A 280 11.44 -4.30 -3.36
CA VAL A 280 10.71 -5.26 -2.52
C VAL A 280 10.40 -6.50 -3.35
N THR A 281 10.80 -7.66 -2.87
CA THR A 281 10.40 -8.96 -3.41
C THR A 281 9.69 -9.73 -2.32
N GLY A 282 8.50 -10.24 -2.61
CA GLY A 282 7.69 -10.95 -1.63
C GLY A 282 7.01 -12.18 -2.21
N GLY A 283 6.54 -13.01 -1.32
CA GLY A 283 5.73 -14.16 -1.65
C GLY A 283 4.84 -14.55 -0.48
N ARG A 284 3.71 -15.17 -0.78
CA ARG A 284 2.72 -15.62 0.18
C ARG A 284 2.11 -16.93 -0.32
N ILE A 285 1.86 -17.85 0.60
CA ILE A 285 0.99 -18.99 0.39
C ILE A 285 0.05 -19.11 1.58
N ALA A 286 -1.23 -19.32 1.32
CA ALA A 286 -2.24 -19.47 2.36
C ALA A 286 -3.31 -20.48 1.94
N ALA A 287 -3.88 -21.16 2.94
CA ALA A 287 -5.02 -22.05 2.80
C ALA A 287 -6.14 -21.62 3.73
N THR A 288 -7.38 -21.66 3.24
CA THR A 288 -8.59 -21.48 4.05
C THR A 288 -9.24 -22.85 4.25
N LEU A 289 -9.29 -23.28 5.49
CA LEU A 289 -9.89 -24.52 5.93
C LEU A 289 -11.27 -24.25 6.51
N GLN A 290 -12.22 -25.12 6.25
CA GLN A 290 -13.57 -25.07 6.80
C GLN A 290 -13.96 -26.45 7.34
N PRO A 291 -13.38 -26.86 8.49
CA PRO A 291 -13.62 -28.18 9.07
C PRO A 291 -15.10 -28.44 9.41
N THR A 292 -15.83 -27.37 9.75
CA THR A 292 -17.28 -27.40 9.96
C THR A 292 -17.90 -26.12 9.39
N PRO A 293 -19.22 -26.06 9.16
CA PRO A 293 -19.89 -24.83 8.73
C PRO A 293 -19.70 -23.65 9.68
N ALA A 294 -19.43 -23.92 10.96
CA ALA A 294 -19.25 -22.91 11.99
C ALA A 294 -17.79 -22.48 12.21
N LEU A 295 -16.82 -23.17 11.62
CA LEU A 295 -15.40 -22.93 11.87
C LEU A 295 -14.63 -22.73 10.55
N THR A 296 -14.02 -21.55 10.42
CA THR A 296 -13.08 -21.25 9.34
C THR A 296 -11.70 -20.99 9.93
N ALA A 297 -10.65 -21.51 9.30
CA ALA A 297 -9.26 -21.28 9.67
C ALA A 297 -8.46 -20.88 8.43
N ASP A 298 -7.85 -19.70 8.48
CA ASP A 298 -6.84 -19.27 7.51
C ASP A 298 -5.46 -19.57 8.07
N ILE A 299 -4.63 -20.32 7.34
CA ILE A 299 -3.25 -20.62 7.71
C ILE A 299 -2.32 -20.32 6.55
N GLY A 300 -1.12 -19.86 6.84
CA GLY A 300 -0.17 -19.60 5.76
C GLY A 300 1.16 -19.05 6.23
N LEU A 301 1.98 -18.80 5.24
CA LEU A 301 3.28 -18.15 5.41
C LEU A 301 3.46 -17.06 4.37
N ASP A 302 4.22 -16.06 4.74
CA ASP A 302 4.69 -15.03 3.81
C ASP A 302 6.19 -14.75 4.02
N LEU A 303 6.82 -14.32 2.95
CA LEU A 303 8.20 -13.88 2.98
C LEU A 303 8.32 -12.54 2.26
N GLN A 304 9.21 -11.69 2.76
CA GLN A 304 9.53 -10.43 2.14
C GLN A 304 11.03 -10.15 2.26
N ARG A 305 11.62 -9.66 1.19
CA ARG A 305 12.95 -9.05 1.19
C ARG A 305 12.84 -7.67 0.58
N ASN A 306 13.51 -6.72 1.18
CA ASN A 306 13.68 -5.42 0.54
C ASN A 306 15.13 -4.92 0.69
N THR A 307 15.60 -4.23 -0.33
CA THR A 307 16.91 -3.59 -0.38
C THR A 307 16.73 -2.11 -0.64
N HIS A 308 17.52 -1.31 0.04
CA HIS A 308 17.61 0.12 -0.20
C HIS A 308 18.99 0.47 -0.74
N GLU A 309 19.02 1.35 -1.73
CA GLU A 309 20.26 1.82 -2.38
C GLU A 309 20.11 3.32 -2.66
N GLY A 310 21.21 4.04 -2.59
CA GLY A 310 21.24 5.46 -2.85
C GLY A 310 22.47 5.94 -3.61
N ARG A 311 22.34 7.10 -4.23
CA ARG A 311 23.42 7.88 -4.80
C ARG A 311 23.06 9.36 -4.70
N SER A 312 24.05 10.24 -4.53
CA SER A 312 23.81 11.67 -4.38
C SER A 312 24.97 12.49 -4.92
N GLY A 313 24.73 13.75 -5.24
CA GLY A 313 25.76 14.62 -5.78
C GLY A 313 25.32 16.07 -5.99
N MET A 314 26.27 16.92 -6.35
CA MET A 314 26.01 18.28 -6.76
C MET A 314 25.44 18.30 -8.19
N GLY A 315 24.34 19.05 -8.41
CA GLY A 315 23.65 19.09 -9.68
C GLY A 315 23.34 17.69 -10.19
N MET A 316 23.60 17.44 -11.45
CA MET A 316 23.36 16.14 -12.11
C MET A 316 24.50 15.11 -11.92
N SER A 317 25.53 15.43 -11.12
CA SER A 317 26.70 14.53 -10.96
C SER A 317 26.37 13.18 -10.34
N TYR A 318 25.22 13.05 -9.67
CA TYR A 318 24.75 11.77 -9.12
C TYR A 318 24.56 10.69 -10.22
N LEU A 319 24.26 11.08 -11.46
CA LEU A 319 24.09 10.16 -12.59
C LEU A 319 25.34 9.35 -12.90
N ASN A 320 26.51 9.94 -12.64
CA ASN A 320 27.82 9.30 -12.87
C ASN A 320 28.29 8.47 -11.65
N LYS A 321 27.49 8.40 -10.58
CA LYS A 321 27.84 7.63 -9.40
C LYS A 321 27.14 6.27 -9.40
N PRO A 322 27.82 5.20 -8.94
CA PRO A 322 27.18 3.92 -8.78
C PRO A 322 26.09 3.98 -7.70
N TRP A 323 25.11 3.08 -7.81
CA TRP A 323 24.21 2.79 -6.72
C TRP A 323 24.97 2.12 -5.58
N VAL A 324 24.77 2.61 -4.35
CA VAL A 324 25.37 2.06 -3.14
C VAL A 324 24.27 1.55 -2.24
N ARG A 325 24.34 0.25 -1.94
CA ARG A 325 23.42 -0.36 -0.98
C ARG A 325 23.76 0.12 0.42
N ASP A 326 22.77 0.61 1.14
CA ASP A 326 22.92 1.05 2.54
C ASP A 326 22.13 0.18 3.51
N ALA A 327 21.03 -0.51 3.04
CA ALA A 327 20.25 -1.39 3.88
C ALA A 327 19.65 -2.58 3.13
N LYS A 328 19.41 -3.66 3.87
CA LYS A 328 18.61 -4.81 3.45
C LYS A 328 17.76 -5.28 4.62
N PHE A 329 16.54 -5.70 4.34
CA PHE A 329 15.62 -6.30 5.28
C PHE A 329 15.09 -7.62 4.74
N ALA A 330 14.81 -8.55 5.63
CA ALA A 330 14.12 -9.79 5.31
C ALA A 330 13.14 -10.13 6.44
N ASN A 331 11.99 -10.66 6.07
CA ASN A 331 10.98 -11.17 7.00
C ASN A 331 10.42 -12.50 6.49
N LEU A 332 10.23 -13.42 7.40
CA LEU A 332 9.49 -14.67 7.20
C LEU A 332 8.42 -14.74 8.28
N GLY A 333 7.15 -14.78 7.89
CA GLY A 333 6.01 -14.85 8.79
C GLY A 333 5.22 -16.14 8.63
N LEU A 334 4.88 -16.78 9.74
CA LEU A 334 3.91 -17.87 9.82
C LEU A 334 2.68 -17.34 10.56
N PHE A 335 1.49 -17.59 10.03
CA PHE A 335 0.25 -17.08 10.61
C PHE A 335 -0.88 -18.10 10.56
N SER A 336 -1.81 -17.95 11.53
CA SER A 336 -3.10 -18.63 11.54
C SER A 336 -4.16 -17.71 12.16
N GLU A 337 -5.32 -17.65 11.52
CA GLU A 337 -6.49 -16.90 12.02
C GLU A 337 -7.72 -17.79 11.97
N LEU A 338 -8.45 -17.85 13.07
CA LEU A 338 -9.63 -18.65 13.26
C LEU A 338 -10.87 -17.78 13.40
N ARG A 339 -11.97 -18.18 12.76
CA ARG A 339 -13.31 -17.62 12.92
C ARG A 339 -14.26 -18.73 13.33
N TRP A 340 -14.85 -18.59 14.51
CA TRP A 340 -15.76 -19.57 15.06
C TRP A 340 -17.10 -18.94 15.37
N GLN A 341 -18.14 -19.34 14.60
CA GLN A 341 -19.52 -18.99 14.83
C GLN A 341 -20.08 -19.89 15.94
N ALA A 342 -19.88 -19.49 17.20
CA ALA A 342 -20.26 -20.29 18.37
C ALA A 342 -21.79 -20.42 18.53
N ALA A 343 -22.53 -19.38 18.07
CA ALA A 343 -23.99 -19.35 17.96
C ALA A 343 -24.39 -18.42 16.81
N PRO A 344 -25.63 -18.41 16.31
CA PRO A 344 -26.06 -17.54 15.22
C PRO A 344 -25.77 -16.05 15.46
N SER A 345 -25.74 -15.62 16.71
CA SER A 345 -25.46 -14.23 17.10
C SER A 345 -24.06 -14.02 17.70
N THR A 346 -23.22 -15.06 17.85
CA THR A 346 -21.96 -15.00 18.59
C THR A 346 -20.79 -15.46 17.71
N LEU A 347 -19.85 -14.57 17.42
CA LEU A 347 -18.65 -14.85 16.65
C LEU A 347 -17.39 -14.65 17.52
N TRP A 348 -16.49 -15.63 17.49
CA TRP A 348 -15.13 -15.50 17.98
C TRP A 348 -14.15 -15.44 16.82
N VAL A 349 -13.24 -14.49 16.87
CA VAL A 349 -12.14 -14.38 15.92
C VAL A 349 -10.84 -14.28 16.70
N GLY A 350 -9.85 -15.08 16.31
CA GLY A 350 -8.55 -15.03 16.96
C GLY A 350 -7.43 -15.45 16.02
N GLY A 351 -6.25 -14.91 16.21
CA GLY A 351 -5.12 -15.21 15.35
C GLY A 351 -3.79 -15.15 16.06
N LEU A 352 -2.85 -15.94 15.56
CA LEU A 352 -1.47 -15.96 15.99
C LEU A 352 -0.54 -15.81 14.78
N ARG A 353 0.53 -15.05 14.97
CA ARG A 353 1.58 -14.85 13.98
C ARG A 353 2.95 -14.83 14.64
N LEU A 354 3.93 -15.44 13.98
CA LEU A 354 5.32 -15.35 14.35
C LEU A 354 6.15 -14.90 13.16
N ASP A 355 6.81 -13.76 13.28
CA ASP A 355 7.72 -13.24 12.28
C ASP A 355 9.18 -13.44 12.73
N ARG A 356 10.03 -13.87 11.80
CA ARG A 356 11.47 -13.77 11.92
C ARG A 356 11.95 -12.64 11.03
N ALA A 357 12.32 -11.52 11.65
CA ALA A 357 12.75 -10.31 10.98
C ALA A 357 14.26 -10.13 11.09
N GLN A 358 14.89 -9.64 10.02
CA GLN A 358 16.33 -9.39 9.94
C GLN A 358 16.57 -8.07 9.21
N ALA A 359 17.55 -7.30 9.68
CA ALA A 359 18.03 -6.09 9.02
C ALA A 359 19.57 -6.11 8.93
N TRP A 360 20.08 -5.57 7.85
CA TRP A 360 21.52 -5.39 7.62
C TRP A 360 21.79 -3.92 7.30
N ASP A 361 22.76 -3.33 8.01
CA ASP A 361 23.28 -1.99 7.75
C ASP A 361 24.60 -2.09 6.96
N TYR A 362 24.60 -1.49 5.77
CA TYR A 362 25.75 -1.48 4.85
C TYR A 362 26.44 -0.11 4.78
N ARG A 363 26.06 0.88 5.59
CA ARG A 363 26.57 2.26 5.53
C ARG A 363 28.06 2.37 5.87
N ASN A 364 28.59 1.43 6.65
CA ASN A 364 30.00 1.38 6.97
C ASN A 364 30.67 0.15 6.35
N PRO A 365 31.35 0.30 5.18
CA PRO A 365 32.02 -0.81 4.51
C PRO A 365 33.19 -1.41 5.29
N ALA A 366 33.78 -0.66 6.24
CA ALA A 366 34.92 -1.12 7.03
C ALA A 366 34.52 -1.99 8.25
N SER A 367 33.26 -2.04 8.59
CA SER A 367 32.74 -2.95 9.61
C SER A 367 32.12 -4.19 8.96
N THR A 368 32.22 -5.35 9.62
CA THR A 368 31.32 -6.47 9.34
C THR A 368 29.90 -5.94 9.40
N HIS A 369 29.14 -6.10 8.32
CA HIS A 369 27.79 -5.58 8.20
C HIS A 369 26.99 -5.89 9.46
N LYS A 370 26.61 -4.86 10.21
CA LYS A 370 25.78 -5.04 11.39
C LYS A 370 24.48 -5.71 10.96
N ARG A 371 24.15 -6.80 11.62
CA ARG A 371 22.92 -7.54 11.45
C ARG A 371 22.14 -7.52 12.75
N ASP A 372 20.89 -7.13 12.68
CA ASP A 372 19.92 -7.29 13.75
C ASP A 372 18.87 -8.33 13.35
N GLU A 373 18.43 -9.13 14.32
CA GLU A 373 17.48 -10.21 14.13
C GLU A 373 16.53 -10.31 15.32
N SER A 374 15.24 -10.47 15.06
CA SER A 374 14.23 -10.62 16.10
C SER A 374 13.16 -11.64 15.71
N ALA A 375 12.69 -12.37 16.69
CA ALA A 375 11.44 -13.14 16.61
C ALA A 375 10.31 -12.28 17.20
N LEU A 376 9.25 -12.05 16.44
CA LEU A 376 8.19 -11.08 16.72
C LEU A 376 6.83 -11.80 16.81
N PRO A 377 6.42 -12.28 17.99
CA PRO A 377 5.10 -12.84 18.18
C PRO A 377 4.03 -11.74 18.12
N SER A 378 2.93 -12.04 17.45
CA SER A 378 1.74 -11.20 17.39
C SER A 378 0.50 -12.08 17.53
N GLY A 379 -0.59 -11.54 18.06
CA GLY A 379 -1.82 -12.27 18.18
C GLY A 379 -2.95 -11.41 18.68
N PHE A 380 -4.16 -11.88 18.47
CA PHE A 380 -5.36 -11.23 18.99
C PHE A 380 -6.46 -12.24 19.25
N VAL A 381 -7.43 -11.83 20.04
CA VAL A 381 -8.72 -12.50 20.19
C VAL A 381 -9.81 -11.45 20.28
N ARG A 382 -10.93 -11.71 19.63
CA ARG A 382 -12.11 -10.84 19.59
C ARG A 382 -13.37 -11.66 19.69
N TRP A 383 -14.28 -11.20 20.52
CA TRP A 383 -15.65 -11.67 20.65
C TRP A 383 -16.60 -10.62 20.07
N GLU A 384 -17.55 -11.06 19.27
CA GLU A 384 -18.61 -10.24 18.69
C GLU A 384 -19.96 -10.84 19.03
N GLN A 385 -20.91 -9.99 19.42
CA GLN A 385 -22.29 -10.39 19.74
C GLN A 385 -23.27 -9.48 19.02
N THR A 386 -24.10 -10.06 18.17
CA THR A 386 -25.24 -9.37 17.57
C THR A 386 -26.44 -9.47 18.53
N LEU A 387 -26.99 -8.32 18.90
CA LEU A 387 -28.15 -8.20 19.80
C LEU A 387 -29.46 -8.31 19.01
N SER A 388 -30.55 -8.59 19.70
CA SER A 388 -31.90 -8.65 19.10
C SER A 388 -32.32 -7.34 18.43
N SER A 389 -31.74 -6.20 18.82
CA SER A 389 -31.95 -4.89 18.20
C SER A 389 -31.24 -4.72 16.85
N GLY A 390 -30.44 -5.72 16.41
CA GLY A 390 -29.57 -5.61 15.23
C GLY A 390 -28.23 -4.93 15.52
N ALA A 391 -28.02 -4.37 16.72
CA ALA A 391 -26.73 -3.80 17.10
C ALA A 391 -25.68 -4.91 17.35
N THR A 392 -24.43 -4.68 16.95
CA THR A 392 -23.33 -5.59 17.27
C THR A 392 -22.42 -4.95 18.30
N THR A 393 -22.15 -5.69 19.38
CA THR A 393 -21.13 -5.34 20.38
C THR A 393 -19.90 -6.21 20.18
N TYR A 394 -18.72 -5.70 20.49
CA TYR A 394 -17.49 -6.48 20.44
C TYR A 394 -16.51 -6.09 21.54
N VAL A 395 -15.71 -7.08 21.94
CA VAL A 395 -14.56 -6.89 22.83
C VAL A 395 -13.37 -7.64 22.22
N GLY A 396 -12.24 -6.98 22.11
CA GLY A 396 -11.03 -7.57 21.54
C GLY A 396 -9.77 -7.14 22.26
N LEU A 397 -8.84 -8.06 22.36
CA LEU A 397 -7.47 -7.82 22.83
C LEU A 397 -6.50 -8.22 21.72
N GLY A 398 -5.44 -7.42 21.53
CA GLY A 398 -4.42 -7.72 20.53
C GLY A 398 -3.05 -7.24 20.99
N HIS A 399 -2.03 -8.03 20.62
CA HIS A 399 -0.63 -7.73 20.77
C HIS A 399 0.06 -7.83 19.43
N VAL A 400 0.78 -6.80 19.03
CA VAL A 400 1.53 -6.76 17.77
C VAL A 400 2.95 -6.30 18.04
N GLN A 401 3.88 -7.05 17.46
CA GLN A 401 5.27 -6.66 17.34
C GLN A 401 5.63 -6.44 15.88
N ARG A 402 6.49 -5.49 15.62
CA ARG A 402 7.08 -5.25 14.30
C ARG A 402 8.56 -4.90 14.42
N PHE A 403 9.29 -5.23 13.39
CA PHE A 403 10.64 -4.73 13.23
C PHE A 403 10.58 -3.26 12.74
N PRO A 404 11.47 -2.36 13.24
CA PRO A 404 11.57 -1.01 12.72
C PRO A 404 11.89 -1.00 11.21
N ASP A 405 11.35 -0.04 10.47
CA ASP A 405 11.59 0.09 9.04
C ASP A 405 12.84 0.96 8.75
N TYR A 406 13.20 1.06 7.47
CA TYR A 406 14.35 1.82 6.98
C TYR A 406 14.42 3.24 7.54
N TRP A 407 13.32 3.99 7.47
CA TRP A 407 13.26 5.37 7.93
C TRP A 407 13.39 5.52 9.47
N GLU A 408 13.15 4.46 10.22
CA GLU A 408 13.33 4.42 11.68
C GLU A 408 14.73 4.00 12.08
N LEU A 409 15.29 2.98 11.39
CA LEU A 409 16.58 2.36 11.73
C LEU A 409 17.79 3.02 11.06
N ILE A 410 17.66 3.30 9.76
CA ILE A 410 18.81 3.57 8.90
C ILE A 410 18.88 5.04 8.48
N SER A 411 17.74 5.71 8.30
CA SER A 411 17.69 7.09 7.79
C SER A 411 18.18 8.15 8.74
N GLY A 412 18.40 7.80 10.00
CA GLY A 412 19.00 8.68 11.00
C GLY A 412 20.48 8.97 10.73
N LYS A 413 21.08 9.87 11.52
CA LYS A 413 22.52 10.11 11.46
C LYS A 413 23.27 8.82 11.75
N ALA A 414 24.35 8.57 11.02
CA ALA A 414 25.20 7.38 11.19
C ALA A 414 25.55 7.19 12.67
N GLY A 415 25.29 6.00 13.18
CA GLY A 415 25.63 5.61 14.56
C GLY A 415 24.48 5.56 15.56
N ASN A 416 23.26 5.99 15.19
CA ASN A 416 22.19 6.16 16.18
C ASN A 416 21.29 4.95 16.40
N VAL A 417 21.36 3.89 15.62
CA VAL A 417 20.29 2.89 15.64
C VAL A 417 20.74 1.44 15.70
N PHE A 418 21.96 1.15 15.33
CA PHE A 418 22.56 -0.18 15.48
C PHE A 418 23.65 -0.17 16.51
#